data_f38ac84bd89c683c3e390a1b6b54fc89
#
_entry.id   f38ac84bd89c683c3e390a1b6b54fc89
#
_cell.length_a   1.000
_cell.length_b   1.000
_cell.length_c   1.000
_cell.angle_alpha   90.00
_cell.angle_beta   90.00
_cell.angle_gamma   90.00
#
_symmetry.space_group_name_H-M   'P 1'
#
loop_
_entity.id
_entity.type
_entity.pdbx_description
1 polymer ?
#
loop_
_entity_poly.entity_id
_entity_poly.type
_entity_poly.pdbx_seq_one_letter_code
_entity_poly.pdbx_strand_id
1 'polypeptide(L)'
;MRLTTKTVSIALIAITGSLSFAHADDFLSTGKVTATDPNTNKKIDIQVFGRSSVPNEYNVVRFFFTYTCPYGEKYDEEMAIWGSSLPNKFKYVRVPVITQEPNSVVGAFAYYAAWNTDRSKINEFQRQAFQLIKQENKDASDQWTYYQAAKRAGMNTANFKANWTTKRTELLVKNAIILGNKYKIQYTPTLTVGGLYTLNPEPIAESKTSFVDFANAITSKFINENGTAIR
;
A
#
# COMPACT_ATOMS: atom_id res chain seq x y z
N MET A 1 35.38 -12.63 35.95
CA MET A 1 34.93 -11.86 34.79
C MET A 1 33.46 -12.18 34.58
N ARG A 2 32.54 -11.33 35.06
CA ARG A 2 31.09 -11.57 35.01
C ARG A 2 30.55 -10.91 33.73
N LEU A 3 30.00 -11.72 32.83
CA LEU A 3 29.27 -11.24 31.68
C LEU A 3 27.89 -10.77 32.14
N THR A 4 27.62 -9.49 32.00
CA THR A 4 26.30 -8.90 32.18
C THR A 4 25.54 -8.99 30.84
N THR A 5 24.56 -9.86 30.80
CA THR A 5 23.57 -9.94 29.73
C THR A 5 22.71 -8.68 29.77
N LYS A 6 22.87 -7.80 28.76
CA LYS A 6 21.94 -6.67 28.52
C LYS A 6 20.68 -7.20 27.88
N THR A 7 19.62 -7.27 28.66
CA THR A 7 18.25 -7.48 28.16
C THR A 7 17.83 -6.24 27.39
N VAL A 8 17.71 -6.36 26.07
CA VAL A 8 17.12 -5.30 25.25
C VAL A 8 15.62 -5.42 25.38
N SER A 9 15.04 -4.57 26.23
CA SER A 9 13.59 -4.38 26.29
C SER A 9 13.16 -3.65 25.01
N ILE A 10 12.48 -4.36 24.13
CA ILE A 10 11.77 -3.77 23.00
C ILE A 10 10.57 -3.04 23.61
N ALA A 11 10.71 -1.72 23.74
CA ALA A 11 9.60 -0.85 24.09
C ALA A 11 8.58 -0.90 22.94
N LEU A 12 7.49 -1.60 23.17
CA LEU A 12 6.29 -1.50 22.35
C LEU A 12 5.80 -0.05 22.55
N ILE A 13 6.03 0.81 21.55
CA ILE A 13 5.47 2.18 21.56
C ILE A 13 3.96 2.00 21.41
N ALA A 14 3.27 1.95 22.53
CA ALA A 14 1.82 2.09 22.57
C ALA A 14 1.53 3.54 22.18
N ILE A 15 1.19 3.78 20.90
CA ILE A 15 0.58 5.03 20.48
C ILE A 15 -0.82 5.01 21.09
N THR A 16 -0.96 5.67 22.25
CA THR A 16 -2.23 5.89 22.93
C THR A 16 -3.01 7.00 22.21
N GLY A 17 -3.47 6.72 21.01
CA GLY A 17 -4.66 7.37 20.46
C GLY A 17 -5.85 6.59 20.97
N SER A 18 -6.68 7.18 21.81
CA SER A 18 -7.88 6.56 22.37
C SER A 18 -8.91 6.27 21.25
N LEU A 19 -8.72 5.15 20.55
CA LEU A 19 -9.83 4.46 19.91
C LEU A 19 -10.73 3.99 21.05
N SER A 20 -11.97 4.47 21.09
CA SER A 20 -12.97 3.85 21.96
C SER A 20 -13.04 2.38 21.57
N PHE A 21 -12.56 1.50 22.42
CA PHE A 21 -12.40 0.05 22.16
C PHE A 21 -13.67 -0.61 21.59
N ALA A 22 -14.85 -0.10 21.90
CA ALA A 22 -16.13 -0.58 21.37
C ALA A 22 -16.26 -0.49 19.83
N HIS A 23 -15.62 0.49 19.18
CA HIS A 23 -15.69 0.62 17.71
C HIS A 23 -14.62 -0.22 16.99
N ALA A 24 -13.50 -0.51 17.63
CA ALA A 24 -12.45 -1.35 17.05
C ALA A 24 -12.88 -2.81 16.99
N ASP A 25 -13.55 -3.32 18.02
CA ASP A 25 -14.04 -4.70 18.06
C ASP A 25 -15.12 -4.94 17.00
N ASP A 26 -16.04 -4.00 16.80
CA ASP A 26 -17.08 -4.09 15.77
C ASP A 26 -16.46 -4.04 14.36
N PHE A 27 -15.52 -3.14 14.10
CA PHE A 27 -14.78 -3.10 12.84
C PHE A 27 -14.07 -4.43 12.55
N LEU A 28 -13.35 -5.00 13.52
CA LEU A 28 -12.60 -6.24 13.33
C LEU A 28 -13.52 -7.47 13.17
N SER A 29 -14.75 -7.40 13.63
CA SER A 29 -15.74 -8.47 13.48
C SER A 29 -16.54 -8.36 12.18
N THR A 30 -17.04 -7.17 11.87
CA THR A 30 -17.95 -6.92 10.73
C THR A 30 -17.20 -6.46 9.46
N GLY A 31 -16.03 -5.84 9.60
CA GLY A 31 -15.31 -5.18 8.54
C GLY A 31 -15.96 -3.88 8.06
N LYS A 32 -16.86 -3.32 8.86
CA LYS A 32 -17.64 -2.12 8.53
C LYS A 32 -17.23 -0.94 9.41
N VAL A 33 -17.39 0.24 8.86
CA VAL A 33 -17.35 1.50 9.60
C VAL A 33 -18.67 2.24 9.38
N THR A 34 -19.17 2.89 10.40
CA THR A 34 -20.35 3.74 10.29
C THR A 34 -19.92 5.14 9.92
N ALA A 35 -20.35 5.62 8.76
CA ALA A 35 -20.18 6.98 8.30
C ALA A 35 -21.50 7.72 8.22
N THR A 36 -21.46 9.04 8.16
CA THR A 36 -22.66 9.87 7.91
C THR A 36 -22.70 10.23 6.43
N ASP A 37 -23.75 9.82 5.74
CA ASP A 37 -23.99 10.22 4.36
C ASP A 37 -24.17 11.75 4.29
N PRO A 38 -23.30 12.48 3.59
CA PRO A 38 -23.35 13.93 3.54
C PRO A 38 -24.60 14.49 2.87
N ASN A 39 -25.28 13.70 2.04
CA ASN A 39 -26.48 14.12 1.31
C ASN A 39 -27.75 13.91 2.11
N THR A 40 -27.80 12.86 2.92
CA THR A 40 -29.01 12.46 3.64
C THR A 40 -28.90 12.65 5.15
N ASN A 41 -27.71 12.95 5.68
CA ASN A 41 -27.38 13.04 7.10
C ASN A 41 -27.72 11.74 7.89
N LYS A 42 -27.85 10.61 7.19
CA LYS A 42 -28.11 9.31 7.79
C LYS A 42 -26.83 8.56 8.04
N LYS A 43 -26.80 7.78 9.12
CA LYS A 43 -25.71 6.84 9.37
C LYS A 43 -25.84 5.66 8.41
N ILE A 44 -24.75 5.35 7.72
CA ILE A 44 -24.62 4.21 6.80
C ILE A 44 -23.41 3.37 7.20
N ASP A 45 -23.54 2.06 7.06
CA ASP A 45 -22.43 1.14 7.28
C ASP A 45 -21.70 0.90 5.96
N ILE A 46 -20.43 1.24 5.93
CA ILE A 46 -19.57 1.10 4.77
C ILE A 46 -18.61 -0.06 4.98
N GLN A 47 -18.58 -0.99 4.03
CA GLN A 47 -17.65 -2.12 4.06
C GLN A 47 -16.23 -1.62 3.72
N VAL A 48 -15.34 -1.66 4.69
CA VAL A 48 -13.95 -1.20 4.56
C VAL A 48 -12.98 -2.37 4.43
N PHE A 49 -13.33 -3.49 5.05
CA PHE A 49 -12.50 -4.65 5.16
C PHE A 49 -13.19 -5.87 4.55
N GLY A 50 -12.44 -6.61 3.71
CA GLY A 50 -12.89 -7.83 3.07
C GLY A 50 -11.98 -9.01 3.34
N ARG A 51 -12.45 -10.21 3.03
CA ARG A 51 -11.64 -11.43 3.05
C ARG A 51 -11.25 -11.83 1.64
N SER A 52 -10.00 -12.28 1.48
CA SER A 52 -9.48 -12.89 0.27
C SER A 52 -8.89 -14.26 0.59
N SER A 53 -8.55 -15.03 -0.43
CA SER A 53 -7.88 -16.31 -0.26
C SER A 53 -6.80 -16.43 -1.34
N VAL A 54 -5.68 -15.74 -1.11
CA VAL A 54 -4.52 -15.80 -2.00
C VAL A 54 -3.43 -16.59 -1.30
N PRO A 55 -3.11 -17.80 -1.77
CA PRO A 55 -2.14 -18.66 -1.10
C PRO A 55 -0.71 -18.12 -1.23
N ASN A 56 0.15 -18.53 -0.29
CA ASN A 56 1.59 -18.18 -0.24
C ASN A 56 1.89 -16.70 0.00
N GLU A 57 0.98 -15.97 0.63
CA GLU A 57 1.11 -14.55 0.94
C GLU A 57 1.16 -14.25 2.45
N TYR A 58 1.28 -15.26 3.31
CA TYR A 58 1.17 -15.13 4.78
C TYR A 58 2.07 -14.08 5.43
N ASN A 59 3.20 -13.77 4.81
CA ASN A 59 4.14 -12.77 5.32
C ASN A 59 4.26 -11.56 4.38
N VAL A 60 3.26 -11.31 3.56
CA VAL A 60 3.27 -10.21 2.61
C VAL A 60 2.13 -9.26 2.89
N VAL A 61 2.47 -7.98 2.95
CA VAL A 61 1.52 -6.87 2.94
C VAL A 61 1.67 -6.15 1.61
N ARG A 62 0.59 -6.03 0.85
CA ARG A 62 0.61 -5.38 -0.45
C ARG A 62 -0.21 -4.12 -0.45
N PHE A 63 0.36 -3.06 -1.00
CA PHE A 63 -0.32 -1.80 -1.25
C PHE A 63 -0.54 -1.63 -2.74
N PHE A 64 -1.79 -1.77 -3.15
CA PHE A 64 -2.22 -1.62 -4.54
C PHE A 64 -2.55 -0.17 -4.82
N PHE A 65 -1.96 0.41 -5.87
CA PHE A 65 -2.08 1.83 -6.17
C PHE A 65 -2.16 2.13 -7.67
N THR A 66 -2.66 3.34 -8.02
CA THR A 66 -2.49 3.97 -9.34
C THR A 66 -2.06 5.41 -9.13
N TYR A 67 -1.27 5.96 -10.05
CA TYR A 67 -0.83 7.36 -9.96
C TYR A 67 -1.95 8.37 -10.17
N THR A 68 -3.04 7.96 -10.82
CA THR A 68 -4.20 8.83 -11.07
C THR A 68 -5.20 8.85 -9.91
N CYS A 69 -5.10 7.92 -8.97
CA CYS A 69 -5.98 7.88 -7.81
C CYS A 69 -5.82 9.14 -6.93
N PRO A 70 -6.89 9.84 -6.58
CA PRO A 70 -6.81 11.04 -5.74
C PRO A 70 -6.28 10.76 -4.33
N TYR A 71 -6.50 9.55 -3.83
CA TYR A 71 -6.02 9.12 -2.51
C TYR A 71 -4.62 8.48 -2.55
N GLY A 72 -4.09 8.18 -3.76
CA GLY A 72 -2.81 7.49 -3.93
C GLY A 72 -1.65 8.29 -3.34
N GLU A 73 -1.53 9.59 -3.70
CA GLU A 73 -0.50 10.48 -3.18
C GLU A 73 -0.57 10.58 -1.65
N LYS A 74 -1.77 10.82 -1.10
CA LYS A 74 -1.98 10.99 0.33
C LYS A 74 -1.49 9.80 1.15
N TYR A 75 -1.78 8.59 0.70
CA TYR A 75 -1.52 7.39 1.49
C TYR A 75 -0.22 6.66 1.13
N ASP A 76 0.41 6.94 -0.03
CA ASP A 76 1.59 6.20 -0.48
C ASP A 76 2.78 6.35 0.47
N GLU A 77 3.11 7.59 0.85
CA GLU A 77 4.23 7.88 1.76
C GLU A 77 3.94 7.36 3.17
N GLU A 78 2.74 7.65 3.68
CA GLU A 78 2.28 7.20 4.99
C GLU A 78 2.35 5.68 5.14
N MET A 79 1.86 4.96 4.14
CA MET A 79 1.89 3.50 4.11
C MET A 79 3.29 2.93 3.89
N ALA A 80 4.19 3.64 3.22
CA ALA A 80 5.58 3.23 3.10
C ALA A 80 6.32 3.33 4.44
N ILE A 81 6.10 4.41 5.18
CA ILE A 81 6.66 4.58 6.54
C ILE A 81 6.12 3.49 7.46
N TRP A 82 4.80 3.29 7.48
CA TRP A 82 4.17 2.23 8.24
C TRP A 82 4.69 0.84 7.84
N GLY A 83 4.79 0.56 6.55
CA GLY A 83 5.30 -0.69 6.02
C GLY A 83 6.73 -1.01 6.47
N SER A 84 7.56 0.03 6.67
CA SER A 84 8.91 -0.14 7.21
C SER A 84 8.95 -0.48 8.70
N SER A 85 7.88 -0.22 9.43
CA SER A 85 7.72 -0.55 10.87
C SER A 85 7.15 -1.95 11.12
N LEU A 86 6.74 -2.67 10.08
CA LEU A 86 6.22 -4.03 10.21
C LEU A 86 7.28 -4.97 10.82
N PRO A 87 6.86 -6.01 11.57
CA PRO A 87 7.78 -7.03 12.05
C PRO A 87 8.62 -7.63 10.91
N ASN A 88 9.89 -7.94 11.17
CA ASN A 88 10.88 -8.41 10.18
C ASN A 88 10.41 -9.60 9.32
N LYS A 89 9.43 -10.34 9.77
CA LYS A 89 8.82 -11.46 9.02
C LYS A 89 7.93 -10.98 7.85
N PHE A 90 7.41 -9.76 7.92
CA PHE A 90 6.56 -9.21 6.89
C PHE A 90 7.35 -8.44 5.83
N LYS A 91 6.87 -8.51 4.61
CA LYS A 91 7.38 -7.73 3.48
C LYS A 91 6.30 -6.79 3.00
N TYR A 92 6.55 -5.49 3.10
CA TYR A 92 5.71 -4.48 2.46
C TYR A 92 6.07 -4.37 0.98
N VAL A 93 5.08 -4.46 0.11
CA VAL A 93 5.27 -4.44 -1.35
C VAL A 93 4.21 -3.59 -2.00
N ARG A 94 4.62 -2.55 -2.72
CA ARG A 94 3.72 -1.80 -3.60
C ARG A 94 3.46 -2.57 -4.89
N VAL A 95 2.22 -2.52 -5.35
CA VAL A 95 1.78 -3.17 -6.60
C VAL A 95 0.95 -2.18 -7.41
N PRO A 96 1.44 -1.73 -8.57
CA PRO A 96 0.63 -0.89 -9.44
C PRO A 96 -0.56 -1.68 -10.00
N VAL A 97 -1.75 -1.10 -9.94
CA VAL A 97 -2.97 -1.70 -10.52
C VAL A 97 -3.06 -1.33 -11.98
N ILE A 98 -3.28 -2.34 -12.82
CA ILE A 98 -3.49 -2.15 -14.25
C ILE A 98 -4.98 -2.30 -14.54
N THR A 99 -5.57 -1.24 -15.08
CA THR A 99 -6.97 -1.16 -15.52
C THR A 99 -7.01 -1.12 -17.05
N GLN A 100 -8.18 -0.86 -17.61
CA GLN A 100 -8.33 -0.60 -19.06
C GLN A 100 -7.79 0.77 -19.48
N GLU A 101 -7.50 1.65 -18.53
CA GLU A 101 -6.98 2.98 -18.79
C GLU A 101 -5.49 2.92 -19.19
N PRO A 102 -5.08 3.54 -20.32
CA PRO A 102 -3.69 3.51 -20.79
C PRO A 102 -2.67 4.01 -19.75
N ASN A 103 -3.04 5.02 -18.97
CA ASN A 103 -2.19 5.59 -17.92
C ASN A 103 -1.79 4.57 -16.84
N SER A 104 -2.65 3.59 -16.56
CA SER A 104 -2.35 2.54 -15.57
C SER A 104 -1.24 1.61 -16.04
N VAL A 105 -1.23 1.28 -17.32
CA VAL A 105 -0.19 0.44 -17.94
C VAL A 105 1.15 1.18 -17.92
N VAL A 106 1.16 2.43 -18.37
CA VAL A 106 2.37 3.27 -18.41
C VAL A 106 2.94 3.45 -16.99
N GLY A 107 2.08 3.75 -16.02
CA GLY A 107 2.45 3.86 -14.61
C GLY A 107 3.05 2.58 -14.02
N ALA A 108 2.51 1.41 -14.40
CA ALA A 108 3.05 0.12 -13.95
C ALA A 108 4.45 -0.16 -14.52
N PHE A 109 4.66 0.10 -15.82
CA PHE A 109 5.99 0.02 -16.42
C PHE A 109 6.97 0.98 -15.76
N ALA A 110 6.55 2.22 -15.50
CA ALA A 110 7.36 3.23 -14.82
C ALA A 110 7.82 2.77 -13.44
N TYR A 111 6.88 2.30 -12.62
CA TYR A 111 7.19 1.81 -11.28
C TYR A 111 8.21 0.67 -11.32
N TYR A 112 8.01 -0.33 -12.16
CA TYR A 112 8.93 -1.47 -12.21
C TYR A 112 10.25 -1.15 -12.91
N ALA A 113 10.29 -0.22 -13.85
CA ALA A 113 11.54 0.31 -14.40
C ALA A 113 12.36 1.02 -13.31
N ALA A 114 11.73 1.85 -12.48
CA ALA A 114 12.36 2.50 -11.34
C ALA A 114 12.86 1.48 -10.31
N TRP A 115 12.03 0.51 -9.96
CA TRP A 115 12.37 -0.59 -9.05
C TRP A 115 13.58 -1.41 -9.52
N ASN A 116 13.69 -1.66 -10.84
CA ASN A 116 14.82 -2.37 -11.43
C ASN A 116 16.06 -1.48 -11.58
N THR A 117 15.89 -0.16 -11.56
CA THR A 117 17.00 0.80 -11.67
C THR A 117 17.68 1.04 -10.34
N ASP A 118 16.91 1.44 -9.32
CA ASP A 118 17.45 1.72 -7.98
C ASP A 118 16.35 1.64 -6.93
N ARG A 119 16.34 0.54 -6.18
CA ARG A 119 15.35 0.31 -5.12
C ARG A 119 15.46 1.28 -3.96
N SER A 120 16.66 1.78 -3.68
CA SER A 120 16.87 2.72 -2.58
C SER A 120 16.19 4.07 -2.82
N LYS A 121 15.93 4.41 -4.08
CA LYS A 121 15.29 5.65 -4.52
C LYS A 121 13.80 5.48 -4.85
N ILE A 122 13.23 4.30 -4.63
CA ILE A 122 11.86 4.02 -5.06
C ILE A 122 10.82 4.90 -4.37
N ASN A 123 11.01 5.23 -3.08
CA ASN A 123 10.11 6.12 -2.36
C ASN A 123 10.15 7.53 -2.94
N GLU A 124 11.35 8.04 -3.24
CA GLU A 124 11.51 9.35 -3.85
C GLU A 124 10.93 9.38 -5.28
N PHE A 125 11.15 8.32 -6.07
CA PHE A 125 10.51 8.20 -7.37
C PHE A 125 8.98 8.27 -7.29
N GLN A 126 8.38 7.54 -6.36
CA GLN A 126 6.93 7.56 -6.12
C GLN A 126 6.44 8.97 -5.80
N ARG A 127 7.09 9.63 -4.86
CA ARG A 127 6.75 11.00 -4.47
C ARG A 127 6.81 11.97 -5.66
N GLN A 128 7.87 11.89 -6.47
CA GLN A 128 8.04 12.74 -7.66
C GLN A 128 7.02 12.43 -8.76
N ALA A 129 6.67 11.15 -8.97
CA ALA A 129 5.66 10.75 -9.94
C ALA A 129 4.28 11.28 -9.55
N PHE A 130 3.87 11.11 -8.28
CA PHE A 130 2.63 11.68 -7.79
C PHE A 130 2.61 13.21 -7.88
N GLN A 131 3.68 13.89 -7.47
CA GLN A 131 3.79 15.34 -7.57
C GLN A 131 3.60 15.83 -9.02
N LEU A 132 4.29 15.24 -9.97
CA LEU A 132 4.17 15.61 -11.39
C LEU A 132 2.74 15.44 -11.90
N ILE A 133 2.09 14.32 -11.57
CA ILE A 133 0.76 14.00 -12.07
C ILE A 133 -0.33 14.80 -11.34
N LYS A 134 -0.27 14.86 -10.01
CA LYS A 134 -1.36 15.43 -9.19
C LYS A 134 -1.24 16.93 -8.98
N GLN A 135 -0.03 17.44 -8.80
CA GLN A 135 0.20 18.85 -8.47
C GLN A 135 0.60 19.67 -9.72
N GLU A 136 1.39 19.06 -10.61
CA GLU A 136 1.84 19.73 -11.83
C GLU A 136 1.00 19.37 -13.08
N ASN A 137 -0.06 18.57 -12.92
CA ASN A 137 -1.00 18.16 -13.96
C ASN A 137 -0.31 17.55 -15.21
N LYS A 138 0.79 16.80 -15.02
CA LYS A 138 1.44 16.08 -16.11
C LYS A 138 0.64 14.85 -16.48
N ASP A 139 0.66 14.52 -17.78
CA ASP A 139 -0.06 13.35 -18.28
C ASP A 139 0.54 12.04 -17.72
N ALA A 140 -0.29 11.27 -17.03
CA ALA A 140 0.08 9.96 -16.50
C ALA A 140 0.21 8.86 -17.56
N SER A 141 -0.25 9.12 -18.79
CA SER A 141 -0.04 8.23 -19.95
C SER A 141 1.24 8.53 -20.72
N ASP A 142 1.91 9.63 -20.39
CA ASP A 142 3.17 10.01 -21.03
C ASP A 142 4.38 9.43 -20.27
N GLN A 143 5.16 8.61 -20.96
CA GLN A 143 6.41 8.06 -20.45
C GLN A 143 7.40 9.14 -19.99
N TRP A 144 7.37 10.32 -20.62
CA TRP A 144 8.24 11.43 -20.28
C TRP A 144 7.97 11.97 -18.86
N THR A 145 6.74 11.94 -18.40
CA THR A 145 6.38 12.30 -17.03
C THR A 145 7.18 11.48 -16.01
N TYR A 146 7.26 10.18 -16.21
CA TYR A 146 7.99 9.27 -15.32
C TYR A 146 9.51 9.34 -15.49
N TYR A 147 9.97 9.68 -16.70
CA TYR A 147 11.38 9.99 -16.91
C TYR A 147 11.82 11.21 -16.09
N GLN A 148 10.98 12.25 -16.03
CA GLN A 148 11.20 13.41 -15.18
C GLN A 148 11.19 13.02 -13.70
N ALA A 149 10.26 12.16 -13.27
CA ALA A 149 10.22 11.64 -11.89
C ALA A 149 11.52 10.92 -11.53
N ALA A 150 12.01 10.03 -12.40
CA ALA A 150 13.27 9.32 -12.20
C ALA A 150 14.48 10.27 -12.11
N LYS A 151 14.52 11.31 -12.96
CA LYS A 151 15.55 12.35 -12.91
C LYS A 151 15.50 13.13 -11.60
N ARG A 152 14.31 13.58 -11.16
CA ARG A 152 14.13 14.31 -9.89
C ARG A 152 14.48 13.44 -8.68
N ALA A 153 14.20 12.14 -8.75
CA ALA A 153 14.59 11.18 -7.72
C ALA A 153 16.10 10.87 -7.71
N GLY A 154 16.87 11.47 -8.61
CA GLY A 154 18.32 11.25 -8.71
C GLY A 154 18.70 9.85 -9.21
N MET A 155 17.79 9.16 -9.92
CA MET A 155 18.09 7.87 -10.56
C MET A 155 18.95 8.06 -11.80
N ASN A 156 19.71 7.01 -12.17
CA ASN A 156 20.37 6.97 -13.48
C ASN A 156 19.30 6.83 -14.58
N THR A 157 19.05 7.92 -15.31
CA THR A 157 17.98 8.00 -16.31
C THR A 157 18.23 7.14 -17.54
N ALA A 158 19.48 6.86 -17.88
CA ALA A 158 19.81 5.92 -18.96
C ALA A 158 19.41 4.49 -18.57
N ASN A 159 19.75 4.07 -17.35
CA ASN A 159 19.35 2.77 -16.81
C ASN A 159 17.82 2.67 -16.65
N PHE A 160 17.16 3.75 -16.19
CA PHE A 160 15.70 3.80 -16.10
C PHE A 160 15.06 3.55 -17.46
N LYS A 161 15.52 4.26 -18.51
CA LYS A 161 15.05 4.08 -19.88
C LYS A 161 15.29 2.66 -20.39
N ALA A 162 16.49 2.11 -20.14
CA ALA A 162 16.82 0.75 -20.54
C ALA A 162 15.95 -0.29 -19.81
N ASN A 163 15.70 -0.11 -18.52
CA ASN A 163 14.87 -1.01 -17.72
C ASN A 163 13.39 -1.00 -18.12
N TRP A 164 12.91 0.05 -18.78
CA TRP A 164 11.51 0.16 -19.20
C TRP A 164 11.07 -0.99 -20.10
N THR A 165 11.94 -1.40 -21.03
CA THR A 165 11.62 -2.42 -22.06
C THR A 165 12.22 -3.80 -21.76
N THR A 166 12.73 -4.01 -20.53
CA THR A 166 13.31 -5.31 -20.19
C THR A 166 12.26 -6.38 -19.97
N LYS A 167 12.59 -7.61 -20.31
CA LYS A 167 11.78 -8.79 -20.01
C LYS A 167 11.39 -8.89 -18.53
N ARG A 168 12.31 -8.49 -17.66
CA ARG A 168 12.07 -8.45 -16.21
C ARG A 168 10.94 -7.49 -15.85
N THR A 169 10.94 -6.28 -16.40
CA THR A 169 9.86 -5.30 -16.18
C THR A 169 8.52 -5.82 -16.71
N GLU A 170 8.49 -6.40 -17.92
CA GLU A 170 7.28 -7.02 -18.48
C GLU A 170 6.72 -8.11 -17.57
N LEU A 171 7.57 -8.98 -17.03
CA LEU A 171 7.14 -10.05 -16.13
C LEU A 171 6.56 -9.50 -14.83
N LEU A 172 7.14 -8.44 -14.27
CA LEU A 172 6.63 -7.77 -13.07
C LEU A 172 5.27 -7.13 -13.34
N VAL A 173 5.08 -6.47 -14.48
CA VAL A 173 3.78 -5.92 -14.91
C VAL A 173 2.74 -7.03 -15.07
N LYS A 174 3.08 -8.14 -15.73
CA LYS A 174 2.18 -9.30 -15.85
C LYS A 174 1.79 -9.88 -14.49
N ASN A 175 2.76 -9.98 -13.57
CA ASN A 175 2.49 -10.45 -12.22
C ASN A 175 1.58 -9.49 -11.45
N ALA A 176 1.70 -8.18 -11.65
CA ALA A 176 0.80 -7.20 -11.04
C ALA A 176 -0.65 -7.38 -11.52
N ILE A 177 -0.85 -7.65 -12.82
CA ILE A 177 -2.18 -7.98 -13.37
C ILE A 177 -2.75 -9.24 -12.69
N ILE A 178 -1.94 -10.30 -12.61
CA ILE A 178 -2.35 -11.57 -11.97
C ILE A 178 -2.73 -11.33 -10.50
N LEU A 179 -1.93 -10.55 -9.77
CA LEU A 179 -2.20 -10.24 -8.37
C LEU A 179 -3.46 -9.40 -8.21
N GLY A 180 -3.64 -8.36 -9.01
CA GLY A 180 -4.85 -7.53 -9.01
C GLY A 180 -6.12 -8.37 -9.22
N ASN A 181 -6.07 -9.33 -10.15
CA ASN A 181 -7.17 -10.26 -10.41
C ASN A 181 -7.39 -11.26 -9.26
N LYS A 182 -6.33 -11.83 -8.69
CA LYS A 182 -6.43 -12.77 -7.55
C LYS A 182 -7.06 -12.11 -6.33
N TYR A 183 -6.69 -10.88 -6.04
CA TYR A 183 -7.24 -10.10 -4.94
C TYR A 183 -8.55 -9.40 -5.30
N LYS A 184 -9.00 -9.49 -6.56
CA LYS A 184 -10.21 -8.83 -7.08
C LYS A 184 -10.21 -7.33 -6.75
N ILE A 185 -9.07 -6.68 -6.98
CA ILE A 185 -8.90 -5.25 -6.67
C ILE A 185 -9.85 -4.43 -7.55
N GLN A 186 -10.77 -3.70 -6.92
CA GLN A 186 -11.75 -2.83 -7.58
C GLN A 186 -11.44 -1.35 -7.38
N TYR A 187 -10.76 -1.02 -6.30
CA TYR A 187 -10.46 0.36 -5.89
C TYR A 187 -8.99 0.52 -5.56
N THR A 188 -8.49 1.74 -5.69
CA THR A 188 -7.15 2.14 -5.25
C THR A 188 -7.22 3.38 -4.35
N PRO A 189 -6.34 3.47 -3.35
CA PRO A 189 -5.46 2.40 -2.92
C PRO A 189 -6.19 1.27 -2.20
N THR A 190 -5.64 0.06 -2.23
CA THR A 190 -6.11 -1.08 -1.43
C THR A 190 -4.92 -1.71 -0.72
N LEU A 191 -5.03 -1.96 0.57
CA LEU A 191 -4.06 -2.72 1.34
C LEU A 191 -4.51 -4.17 1.48
N THR A 192 -3.60 -5.12 1.32
CA THR A 192 -3.88 -6.53 1.61
C THR A 192 -2.87 -7.08 2.60
N VAL A 193 -3.32 -7.96 3.49
CA VAL A 193 -2.49 -8.54 4.54
C VAL A 193 -2.60 -10.06 4.50
N GLY A 194 -1.45 -10.72 4.37
CA GLY A 194 -1.31 -12.15 4.51
C GLY A 194 -2.09 -12.99 3.51
N GLY A 195 -2.54 -12.44 2.39
CA GLY A 195 -3.40 -13.13 1.43
C GLY A 195 -4.85 -13.32 1.89
N LEU A 196 -5.18 -12.91 3.13
CA LEU A 196 -6.49 -13.14 3.73
C LEU A 196 -7.36 -11.89 3.85
N TYR A 197 -6.75 -10.73 4.01
CA TYR A 197 -7.47 -9.50 4.31
C TYR A 197 -7.23 -8.42 3.26
N THR A 198 -8.28 -7.66 2.94
CA THR A 198 -8.24 -6.49 2.08
C THR A 198 -8.83 -5.28 2.82
N LEU A 199 -8.20 -4.13 2.71
CA LEU A 199 -8.61 -2.87 3.33
C LEU A 199 -8.61 -1.76 2.29
N ASN A 200 -9.76 -1.09 2.12
CA ASN A 200 -9.91 0.08 1.24
C ASN A 200 -10.02 1.35 2.09
N PRO A 201 -9.15 2.35 1.88
CA PRO A 201 -9.19 3.59 2.65
C PRO A 201 -10.25 4.59 2.20
N GLU A 202 -10.83 4.45 1.00
CA GLU A 202 -11.80 5.43 0.50
C GLU A 202 -12.95 5.67 1.49
N PRO A 203 -13.60 4.62 2.03
CA PRO A 203 -14.65 4.82 3.03
C PRO A 203 -14.13 5.34 4.37
N ILE A 204 -12.82 5.23 4.63
CA ILE A 204 -12.17 5.68 5.87
C ILE A 204 -11.93 7.20 5.84
N ALA A 205 -11.86 7.81 4.65
CA ALA A 205 -11.58 9.24 4.49
C ALA A 205 -12.58 10.13 5.26
N GLU A 206 -13.80 9.65 5.49
CA GLU A 206 -14.83 10.33 6.26
C GLU A 206 -14.83 9.95 7.75
N SER A 207 -14.05 8.96 8.16
CA SER A 207 -13.90 8.56 9.56
C SER A 207 -12.82 9.43 10.24
N LYS A 208 -12.91 9.52 11.59
CA LYS A 208 -11.87 10.17 12.40
C LYS A 208 -10.63 9.29 12.59
N THR A 209 -10.63 8.07 12.08
CA THR A 209 -9.56 7.09 12.25
C THR A 209 -8.64 7.13 11.04
N SER A 210 -7.33 7.09 11.26
CA SER A 210 -6.36 7.09 10.16
C SER A 210 -6.32 5.75 9.41
N PHE A 211 -5.89 5.77 8.15
CA PHE A 211 -5.70 4.53 7.40
C PHE A 211 -4.63 3.61 8.04
N VAL A 212 -3.61 4.21 8.66
CA VAL A 212 -2.57 3.47 9.40
C VAL A 212 -3.17 2.73 10.60
N ASP A 213 -4.11 3.33 11.34
CA ASP A 213 -4.74 2.67 12.48
C ASP A 213 -5.54 1.44 12.05
N PHE A 214 -6.28 1.53 10.94
CA PHE A 214 -6.96 0.38 10.35
C PHE A 214 -5.98 -0.68 9.84
N ALA A 215 -4.87 -0.26 9.22
CA ALA A 215 -3.82 -1.17 8.77
C ALA A 215 -3.17 -1.92 9.95
N ASN A 216 -2.91 -1.22 11.07
CA ASN A 216 -2.44 -1.81 12.31
C ASN A 216 -3.44 -2.82 12.87
N ALA A 217 -4.72 -2.46 12.96
CA ALA A 217 -5.77 -3.33 13.50
C ALA A 217 -5.89 -4.63 12.67
N ILE A 218 -5.96 -4.53 11.35
CA ILE A 218 -6.06 -5.69 10.44
C ILE A 218 -4.79 -6.56 10.53
N THR A 219 -3.62 -5.95 10.58
CA THR A 219 -2.35 -6.70 10.67
C THR A 219 -2.22 -7.40 12.02
N SER A 220 -2.62 -6.75 13.11
CA SER A 220 -2.65 -7.35 14.44
C SER A 220 -3.64 -8.52 14.51
N LYS A 221 -4.84 -8.35 13.93
CA LYS A 221 -5.83 -9.44 13.80
C LYS A 221 -5.23 -10.62 13.02
N PHE A 222 -4.60 -10.36 11.88
CA PHE A 222 -3.96 -11.40 11.07
C PHE A 222 -2.89 -12.17 11.88
N ILE A 223 -2.02 -11.45 12.61
CA ILE A 223 -0.96 -12.05 13.43
C ILE A 223 -1.57 -12.91 14.54
N ASN A 224 -2.60 -12.43 15.23
CA ASN A 224 -3.24 -13.15 16.32
C ASN A 224 -3.92 -14.44 15.84
N GLU A 225 -4.58 -14.40 14.67
CA GLU A 225 -5.28 -15.56 14.12
C GLU A 225 -4.33 -16.58 13.47
N ASN A 226 -3.17 -16.13 12.95
CA ASN A 226 -2.28 -16.96 12.12
C ASN A 226 -0.84 -17.02 12.68
N GLY A 227 -0.59 -16.56 13.90
CA GLY A 227 0.76 -16.41 14.47
C GLY A 227 1.56 -17.71 14.54
N THR A 228 0.92 -18.88 14.55
CA THR A 228 1.56 -20.18 14.47
C THR A 228 2.02 -20.56 13.07
N ALA A 229 1.38 -20.02 12.02
CA ALA A 229 1.73 -20.26 10.63
C ALA A 229 2.85 -19.32 10.10
N ILE A 230 3.20 -18.28 10.88
CA ILE A 230 4.21 -17.27 10.54
C ILE A 230 5.59 -17.63 11.15
N ARG A 231 5.76 -18.81 11.69
CA ARG A 231 7.03 -19.29 12.27
C ARG A 231 8.04 -19.73 11.22
#